data_8b1b535cfbbe79ad21eedce3fb26b0d3
#
_entry.id   8b1b535cfbbe79ad21eedce3fb26b0d3
#
_cell.length_a   1.000
_cell.length_b   1.000
_cell.length_c   1.000
_cell.angle_alpha   90.00
_cell.angle_beta   90.00
_cell.angle_gamma   90.00
#
_symmetry.space_group_name_H-M   'P 1'
#
loop_
_entity.id
_entity.type
_entity.pdbx_description
1 polymer ?
#
loop_
_entity_poly.entity_id
_entity_poly.type
_entity_poly.pdbx_seq_one_letter_code
_entity_poly.pdbx_strand_id
1 'polypeptide(L)'
;MFKKIHRELKKESCRKIGNGFLVMALICCLMFVSYQATSAVITSAKVGDRELPIYCVDTTEKKVALSFDAAWGAEDFPRIMDVLDKHKVKVTFFMTGGWVESYPDDVKAIYEAGHDLGNHSENHKNMSQLSVEECKSELQQVHDKVKEITGYDMFLFRPPYGDYDNEVITTAREMGYYPIQWDVDSLDWKNYGVSSIVQTVTEHKHLGNGSIILMHNGATYTADALETVINSLRDQGYEIVPISELIHRDNYHMDHEGRQISEQTEK
;
A
#
# COMPACT_ATOMS: atom_id res chain seq x y z
N MET A 1 30.60 52.70 -45.49
CA MET A 1 29.93 52.81 -44.18
C MET A 1 28.89 51.71 -43.98
N PHE A 2 27.96 51.47 -44.88
CA PHE A 2 26.86 50.47 -44.77
C PHE A 2 27.29 49.02 -44.60
N LYS A 3 28.34 48.52 -45.25
CA LYS A 3 28.83 47.14 -45.13
C LYS A 3 29.36 46.78 -43.71
N LYS A 4 29.89 47.78 -42.98
CA LYS A 4 30.42 47.57 -41.63
C LYS A 4 29.31 47.45 -40.61
N ILE A 5 28.27 48.26 -40.76
CA ILE A 5 27.07 48.22 -39.89
C ILE A 5 26.32 46.89 -40.07
N HIS A 6 26.14 46.41 -41.28
CA HIS A 6 25.47 45.15 -41.57
C HIS A 6 26.21 43.91 -40.98
N ARG A 7 27.55 43.98 -40.96
CA ARG A 7 28.40 42.92 -40.40
C ARG A 7 28.34 42.89 -38.88
N GLU A 8 28.23 44.02 -38.20
CA GLU A 8 28.11 44.13 -36.76
C GLU A 8 26.70 43.66 -36.30
N LEU A 9 25.64 44.07 -36.99
CA LEU A 9 24.27 43.61 -36.71
C LEU A 9 24.12 42.08 -36.86
N LYS A 10 24.80 41.49 -37.87
CA LYS A 10 24.78 40.05 -38.08
C LYS A 10 25.54 39.28 -36.98
N LYS A 11 26.64 39.85 -36.48
CA LYS A 11 27.40 39.28 -35.34
C LYS A 11 26.59 39.36 -34.03
N GLU A 12 25.91 40.47 -33.83
CA GLU A 12 25.07 40.64 -32.61
C GLU A 12 23.86 39.73 -32.61
N SER A 13 23.23 39.52 -33.77
CA SER A 13 22.14 38.57 -33.95
C SER A 13 22.61 37.11 -33.72
N CYS A 14 23.75 36.70 -34.29
CA CYS A 14 24.34 35.38 -34.05
C CYS A 14 24.71 35.16 -32.58
N ARG A 15 25.19 36.21 -31.88
CA ARG A 15 25.53 36.13 -30.46
C ARG A 15 24.28 35.99 -29.57
N LYS A 16 23.18 36.70 -29.90
CA LYS A 16 21.90 36.57 -29.21
C LYS A 16 21.27 35.18 -29.40
N ILE A 17 21.36 34.62 -30.61
CA ILE A 17 20.89 33.27 -30.92
C ILE A 17 21.74 32.23 -30.15
N GLY A 18 23.06 32.35 -30.15
CA GLY A 18 23.95 31.46 -29.39
C GLY A 18 23.69 31.47 -27.88
N ASN A 19 23.46 32.66 -27.31
CA ASN A 19 23.12 32.79 -25.88
C ASN A 19 21.75 32.19 -25.58
N GLY A 20 20.76 32.31 -26.49
CA GLY A 20 19.45 31.66 -26.33
C GLY A 20 19.54 30.15 -26.33
N PHE A 21 20.37 29.56 -27.21
CA PHE A 21 20.60 28.11 -27.21
C PHE A 21 21.30 27.62 -25.93
N LEU A 22 22.27 28.39 -25.41
CA LEU A 22 22.99 28.06 -24.19
C LEU A 22 22.07 28.08 -22.97
N VAL A 23 21.20 29.07 -22.87
CA VAL A 23 20.19 29.18 -21.80
C VAL A 23 19.18 28.02 -21.87
N MET A 24 18.71 27.68 -23.07
CA MET A 24 17.77 26.58 -23.26
C MET A 24 18.41 25.22 -22.93
N ALA A 25 19.69 25.01 -23.31
CA ALA A 25 20.42 23.82 -22.93
C ALA A 25 20.63 23.69 -21.40
N LEU A 26 20.90 24.80 -20.71
CA LEU A 26 21.01 24.87 -19.26
C LEU A 26 19.65 24.56 -18.57
N ILE A 27 18.55 25.09 -19.09
CA ILE A 27 17.20 24.79 -18.58
C ILE A 27 16.86 23.32 -18.80
N CYS A 28 17.16 22.75 -19.96
CA CYS A 28 16.96 21.32 -20.22
C CYS A 28 17.83 20.43 -19.31
N CYS A 29 19.09 20.81 -19.07
CA CYS A 29 19.96 20.11 -18.11
C CYS A 29 19.44 20.21 -16.68
N LEU A 30 18.96 21.38 -16.25
CA LEU A 30 18.36 21.57 -14.92
C LEU A 30 17.06 20.77 -14.76
N MET A 31 16.21 20.73 -15.79
CA MET A 31 15.00 19.89 -15.77
C MET A 31 15.34 18.39 -15.78
N PHE A 32 16.37 17.98 -16.52
CA PHE A 32 16.84 16.58 -16.53
C PHE A 32 17.44 16.19 -15.17
N VAL A 33 18.24 17.07 -14.55
CA VAL A 33 18.79 16.83 -13.20
C VAL A 33 17.67 16.82 -12.14
N SER A 34 16.67 17.70 -12.23
CA SER A 34 15.51 17.67 -11.33
C SER A 34 14.62 16.43 -11.56
N TYR A 35 14.48 15.97 -12.80
CA TYR A 35 13.77 14.73 -13.11
C TYR A 35 14.50 13.48 -12.55
N GLN A 36 15.84 13.46 -12.59
CA GLN A 36 16.64 12.39 -11.96
C GLN A 36 16.60 12.46 -10.43
N ALA A 37 16.48 13.67 -9.85
CA ALA A 37 16.42 13.85 -8.39
C ALA A 37 15.05 13.48 -7.77
N THR A 38 14.00 13.31 -8.60
CA THR A 38 12.67 12.83 -8.16
C THR A 38 12.47 11.32 -8.35
N SER A 39 13.50 10.58 -8.80
CA SER A 39 13.49 9.14 -8.63
C SER A 39 13.62 8.87 -7.13
N ALA A 40 12.47 8.70 -6.45
CA ALA A 40 12.46 8.22 -5.09
C ALA A 40 13.37 6.98 -5.03
N VAL A 41 14.44 7.07 -4.27
CA VAL A 41 15.26 5.91 -3.96
C VAL A 41 14.34 5.03 -3.14
N ILE A 42 13.71 4.05 -3.79
CA ILE A 42 13.08 2.94 -3.07
C ILE A 42 14.24 2.25 -2.40
N THR A 43 14.46 2.57 -1.15
CA THR A 43 15.52 1.98 -0.36
C THR A 43 15.21 0.49 -0.28
N SER A 44 16.18 -0.32 -0.62
CA SER A 44 16.07 -1.77 -0.72
C SER A 44 15.45 -2.36 0.55
N ALA A 45 14.22 -2.87 0.45
CA ALA A 45 13.60 -3.69 1.48
C ALA A 45 14.24 -5.10 1.52
N LYS A 46 15.49 -5.22 1.09
CA LYS A 46 16.25 -6.45 0.99
C LYS A 46 17.09 -6.67 2.24
N VAL A 47 16.87 -7.80 2.91
CA VAL A 47 17.69 -8.23 4.04
C VAL A 47 18.52 -9.45 3.64
N GLY A 48 19.82 -9.24 3.42
CA GLY A 48 20.66 -10.24 2.79
C GLY A 48 20.20 -10.51 1.35
N ASP A 49 19.85 -11.77 1.05
CA ASP A 49 19.31 -12.17 -0.27
C ASP A 49 17.80 -12.28 -0.31
N ARG A 50 17.09 -11.87 0.77
CA ARG A 50 15.62 -11.95 0.86
C ARG A 50 14.97 -10.60 0.63
N GLU A 51 13.99 -10.56 -0.27
CA GLU A 51 13.03 -9.47 -0.39
C GLU A 51 11.88 -9.71 0.60
N LEU A 52 11.55 -8.73 1.43
CA LEU A 52 10.53 -8.87 2.47
C LEU A 52 9.35 -7.91 2.22
N PRO A 53 8.10 -8.39 2.38
CA PRO A 53 6.94 -7.51 2.50
C PRO A 53 6.93 -6.82 3.88
N ILE A 54 6.09 -5.80 4.03
CA ILE A 54 5.94 -5.06 5.29
C ILE A 54 5.02 -5.85 6.23
N TYR A 55 5.55 -6.30 7.37
CA TYR A 55 4.78 -6.98 8.42
C TYR A 55 4.26 -6.02 9.48
N CYS A 56 5.04 -5.00 9.81
CA CYS A 56 4.71 -3.93 10.76
C CYS A 56 5.63 -2.73 10.52
N VAL A 57 5.40 -1.64 11.24
CA VAL A 57 6.17 -0.39 11.11
C VAL A 57 6.81 -0.03 12.44
N ASP A 58 8.07 0.40 12.41
CA ASP A 58 8.74 0.97 13.59
C ASP A 58 8.24 2.40 13.80
N THR A 59 7.53 2.62 14.90
CA THR A 59 7.00 3.93 15.25
C THR A 59 6.85 4.09 16.76
N THR A 60 7.07 5.31 17.25
CA THR A 60 6.79 5.69 18.64
C THR A 60 5.32 6.03 18.87
N GLU A 61 4.56 6.29 17.79
CA GLU A 61 3.15 6.60 17.86
C GLU A 61 2.34 5.33 18.17
N LYS A 62 1.36 5.47 19.07
CA LYS A 62 0.43 4.38 19.39
C LYS A 62 -0.59 4.17 18.27
N LYS A 63 -0.12 3.77 17.09
CA LYS A 63 -0.94 3.47 15.92
C LYS A 63 -0.88 1.99 15.57
N VAL A 64 -2.01 1.46 15.13
CA VAL A 64 -2.12 0.10 14.55
C VAL A 64 -3.04 0.15 13.33
N ALA A 65 -2.87 -0.77 12.39
CA ALA A 65 -3.77 -0.90 11.25
C ALA A 65 -4.60 -2.17 11.37
N LEU A 66 -5.94 -2.05 11.24
CA LEU A 66 -6.82 -3.17 10.98
C LEU A 66 -6.93 -3.36 9.46
N SER A 67 -6.89 -4.61 9.01
CA SER A 67 -7.06 -4.95 7.61
C SER A 67 -7.89 -6.20 7.42
N PHE A 68 -8.63 -6.25 6.32
CA PHE A 68 -9.54 -7.33 5.97
C PHE A 68 -9.16 -7.92 4.63
N ASP A 69 -8.95 -9.23 4.57
CA ASP A 69 -8.84 -9.93 3.29
C ASP A 69 -10.25 -10.33 2.83
N ALA A 70 -10.65 -9.85 1.65
CA ALA A 70 -11.96 -10.04 1.05
C ALA A 70 -11.87 -11.00 -0.15
N ALA A 71 -12.02 -12.29 0.14
CA ALA A 71 -11.95 -13.38 -0.85
C ALA A 71 -13.23 -14.23 -0.91
N TRP A 72 -14.02 -14.23 0.16
CA TRP A 72 -15.26 -15.02 0.28
C TRP A 72 -16.43 -14.10 0.48
N GLY A 73 -17.65 -14.49 0.24
CA GLY A 73 -18.91 -13.82 0.52
C GLY A 73 -18.91 -12.34 0.95
N ALA A 74 -20.06 -11.75 1.10
CA ALA A 74 -20.19 -10.39 1.62
C ALA A 74 -21.39 -10.27 2.60
N GLU A 75 -21.86 -11.38 3.16
CA GLU A 75 -23.04 -11.40 3.99
C GLU A 75 -22.85 -10.63 5.30
N ASP A 76 -21.63 -10.57 5.81
CA ASP A 76 -21.26 -9.82 7.02
C ASP A 76 -20.73 -8.40 6.71
N PHE A 77 -20.45 -8.11 5.46
CA PHE A 77 -19.88 -6.83 5.03
C PHE A 77 -20.67 -5.60 5.49
N PRO A 78 -22.01 -5.52 5.35
CA PRO A 78 -22.78 -4.38 5.85
C PRO A 78 -22.59 -4.15 7.36
N ARG A 79 -22.51 -5.22 8.14
CA ARG A 79 -22.31 -5.16 9.60
C ARG A 79 -20.90 -4.68 9.96
N ILE A 80 -19.90 -5.10 9.20
CA ILE A 80 -18.52 -4.61 9.34
C ILE A 80 -18.50 -3.11 9.08
N MET A 81 -19.07 -2.65 7.96
CA MET A 81 -19.12 -1.24 7.59
C MET A 81 -19.88 -0.39 8.62
N ASP A 82 -21.01 -0.87 9.12
CA ASP A 82 -21.80 -0.19 10.18
C ASP A 82 -20.95 0.03 11.45
N VAL A 83 -20.17 -0.98 11.86
CA VAL A 83 -19.29 -0.87 13.03
C VAL A 83 -18.16 0.13 12.76
N LEU A 84 -17.52 0.07 11.60
CA LEU A 84 -16.44 0.99 11.23
C LEU A 84 -16.94 2.45 11.17
N ASP A 85 -18.11 2.70 10.60
CA ASP A 85 -18.70 4.03 10.52
C ASP A 85 -19.10 4.55 11.91
N LYS A 86 -19.79 3.73 12.70
CA LYS A 86 -20.16 4.04 14.10
C LYS A 86 -18.95 4.49 14.92
N HIS A 87 -17.84 3.81 14.76
CA HIS A 87 -16.60 4.10 15.49
C HIS A 87 -15.69 5.11 14.78
N LYS A 88 -16.04 5.55 13.55
CA LYS A 88 -15.22 6.45 12.70
C LYS A 88 -13.79 5.91 12.53
N VAL A 89 -13.67 4.62 12.29
CA VAL A 89 -12.40 3.94 12.04
C VAL A 89 -12.23 3.73 10.54
N LYS A 90 -11.05 4.04 10.02
CA LYS A 90 -10.66 3.69 8.65
C LYS A 90 -9.69 2.52 8.68
N VAL A 91 -9.88 1.61 7.73
CA VAL A 91 -9.15 0.34 7.63
C VAL A 91 -8.73 0.08 6.20
N THR A 92 -8.05 -1.04 5.95
CA THR A 92 -7.64 -1.46 4.61
C THR A 92 -8.35 -2.77 4.24
N PHE A 93 -8.96 -2.81 3.04
CA PHE A 93 -9.53 -4.03 2.47
C PHE A 93 -8.65 -4.53 1.33
N PHE A 94 -8.14 -5.74 1.43
CA PHE A 94 -7.45 -6.43 0.35
C PHE A 94 -8.43 -7.35 -0.36
N MET A 95 -8.77 -7.04 -1.60
CA MET A 95 -9.85 -7.67 -2.36
C MET A 95 -9.29 -8.54 -3.48
N THR A 96 -9.83 -9.75 -3.62
CA THR A 96 -9.58 -10.58 -4.80
C THR A 96 -10.39 -10.07 -6.00
N GLY A 97 -9.91 -10.37 -7.23
CA GLY A 97 -10.63 -10.01 -8.45
C GLY A 97 -12.01 -10.64 -8.55
N GLY A 98 -12.17 -11.88 -8.09
CA GLY A 98 -13.48 -12.55 -8.04
C GLY A 98 -14.44 -11.89 -7.06
N TRP A 99 -13.95 -11.38 -5.92
CA TRP A 99 -14.76 -10.62 -4.97
C TRP A 99 -15.19 -9.26 -5.55
N VAL A 100 -14.25 -8.54 -6.16
CA VAL A 100 -14.52 -7.25 -6.83
C VAL A 100 -15.59 -7.39 -7.91
N GLU A 101 -15.51 -8.46 -8.72
CA GLU A 101 -16.48 -8.74 -9.78
C GLU A 101 -17.86 -9.10 -9.22
N SER A 102 -17.90 -9.82 -8.10
CA SER A 102 -19.16 -10.26 -7.47
C SER A 102 -19.86 -9.16 -6.69
N TYR A 103 -19.09 -8.20 -6.12
CA TYR A 103 -19.60 -7.17 -5.19
C TYR A 103 -19.12 -5.74 -5.55
N PRO A 104 -19.36 -5.25 -6.79
CA PRO A 104 -18.87 -3.95 -7.22
C PRO A 104 -19.45 -2.77 -6.42
N ASP A 105 -20.69 -2.89 -5.92
CA ASP A 105 -21.31 -1.87 -5.08
C ASP A 105 -20.62 -1.78 -3.70
N ASP A 106 -20.18 -2.91 -3.15
CA ASP A 106 -19.43 -2.94 -1.89
C ASP A 106 -18.03 -2.35 -2.06
N VAL A 107 -17.36 -2.61 -3.18
CA VAL A 107 -16.08 -1.96 -3.53
C VAL A 107 -16.22 -0.44 -3.57
N LYS A 108 -17.30 0.04 -4.19
CA LYS A 108 -17.62 1.47 -4.24
C LYS A 108 -17.90 2.02 -2.84
N ALA A 109 -18.64 1.30 -2.01
CA ALA A 109 -18.95 1.69 -0.63
C ALA A 109 -17.68 1.79 0.23
N ILE A 110 -16.71 0.86 0.09
CA ILE A 110 -15.40 0.92 0.76
C ILE A 110 -14.68 2.21 0.39
N TYR A 111 -14.61 2.52 -0.91
CA TYR A 111 -13.94 3.71 -1.43
C TYR A 111 -14.59 5.01 -0.94
N GLU A 112 -15.93 5.12 -1.09
CA GLU A 112 -16.69 6.31 -0.69
C GLU A 112 -16.64 6.55 0.84
N ALA A 113 -16.53 5.48 1.62
CA ALA A 113 -16.32 5.57 3.06
C ALA A 113 -14.88 5.98 3.44
N GLY A 114 -13.95 6.06 2.49
CA GLY A 114 -12.57 6.48 2.73
C GLY A 114 -11.68 5.42 3.39
N HIS A 115 -11.98 4.16 3.15
CA HIS A 115 -11.08 3.05 3.49
C HIS A 115 -10.06 2.83 2.38
N ASP A 116 -8.92 2.20 2.69
CA ASP A 116 -7.96 1.78 1.68
C ASP A 116 -8.48 0.61 0.86
N LEU A 117 -8.19 0.65 -0.43
CA LEU A 117 -8.40 -0.45 -1.37
C LEU A 117 -7.04 -1.09 -1.68
N GLY A 118 -6.89 -2.37 -1.35
CA GLY A 118 -5.70 -3.17 -1.59
C GLY A 118 -5.98 -4.35 -2.54
N ASN A 119 -4.95 -4.78 -3.24
CA ASN A 119 -4.96 -5.88 -4.19
C ASN A 119 -4.68 -7.21 -3.47
N HIS A 120 -5.50 -8.25 -3.70
CA HIS A 120 -5.32 -9.59 -3.15
C HIS A 120 -5.28 -10.68 -4.23
N SER A 121 -4.73 -10.36 -5.39
CA SER A 121 -4.68 -11.14 -6.63
C SER A 121 -6.04 -11.43 -7.26
N GLU A 122 -6.05 -11.79 -8.52
CA GLU A 122 -7.29 -12.08 -9.26
C GLU A 122 -7.99 -13.34 -8.75
N ASN A 123 -7.24 -14.44 -8.63
CA ASN A 123 -7.78 -15.78 -8.39
C ASN A 123 -7.37 -16.39 -7.07
N HIS A 124 -6.83 -15.62 -6.13
CA HIS A 124 -6.38 -16.10 -4.82
C HIS A 124 -5.42 -17.29 -4.90
N LYS A 125 -4.44 -17.25 -5.82
CA LYS A 125 -3.46 -18.33 -6.03
C LYS A 125 -2.27 -18.21 -5.06
N ASN A 126 -1.56 -19.32 -4.88
CA ASN A 126 -0.22 -19.29 -4.28
C ASN A 126 0.73 -18.59 -5.25
N MET A 127 1.10 -17.35 -4.91
CA MET A 127 1.81 -16.46 -5.82
C MET A 127 3.24 -16.94 -6.11
N SER A 128 3.90 -17.59 -5.16
CA SER A 128 5.25 -18.16 -5.32
C SER A 128 5.34 -19.32 -6.32
N GLN A 129 4.18 -19.84 -6.78
CA GLN A 129 4.11 -20.91 -7.77
C GLN A 129 3.84 -20.40 -9.19
N LEU A 130 3.72 -19.07 -9.36
CA LEU A 130 3.42 -18.42 -10.63
C LEU A 130 4.70 -17.90 -11.28
N SER A 131 4.70 -17.84 -12.61
CA SER A 131 5.71 -17.05 -13.33
C SER A 131 5.51 -15.55 -13.11
N VAL A 132 6.54 -14.76 -13.41
CA VAL A 132 6.48 -13.28 -13.32
C VAL A 132 5.29 -12.72 -14.12
N GLU A 133 5.08 -13.23 -15.33
CA GLU A 133 3.99 -12.80 -16.20
C GLU A 133 2.62 -13.13 -15.61
N GLU A 134 2.47 -14.30 -15.00
CA GLU A 134 1.24 -14.70 -14.31
C GLU A 134 1.03 -13.85 -13.07
N CYS A 135 2.08 -13.57 -12.26
CA CYS A 135 1.99 -12.65 -11.13
C CYS A 135 1.53 -11.25 -11.57
N LYS A 136 2.14 -10.70 -12.61
CA LYS A 136 1.73 -9.41 -13.19
C LYS A 136 0.27 -9.43 -13.65
N SER A 137 -0.17 -10.50 -14.28
CA SER A 137 -1.55 -10.66 -14.72
C SER A 137 -2.53 -10.73 -13.56
N GLU A 138 -2.22 -11.48 -12.49
CA GLU A 138 -3.04 -11.57 -11.27
C GLU A 138 -3.21 -10.20 -10.60
N LEU A 139 -2.16 -9.37 -10.57
CA LEU A 139 -2.22 -8.03 -9.98
C LEU A 139 -2.94 -7.03 -10.89
N GLN A 140 -2.65 -7.03 -12.19
CA GLN A 140 -3.19 -6.06 -13.13
C GLN A 140 -4.72 -6.19 -13.29
N GLN A 141 -5.25 -7.41 -13.36
CA GLN A 141 -6.68 -7.64 -13.54
C GLN A 141 -7.50 -7.03 -12.41
N VAL A 142 -7.10 -7.23 -11.15
CA VAL A 142 -7.78 -6.62 -9.99
C VAL A 142 -7.65 -5.10 -10.02
N HIS A 143 -6.44 -4.60 -10.35
CA HIS A 143 -6.20 -3.17 -10.46
C HIS A 143 -7.16 -2.50 -11.43
N ASP A 144 -7.29 -3.07 -12.62
CA ASP A 144 -8.15 -2.52 -13.68
C ASP A 144 -9.62 -2.54 -13.28
N LYS A 145 -10.11 -3.63 -12.66
CA LYS A 145 -11.49 -3.73 -12.15
C LYS A 145 -11.79 -2.67 -11.08
N VAL A 146 -10.91 -2.52 -10.09
CA VAL A 146 -11.11 -1.53 -9.01
C VAL A 146 -11.03 -0.11 -9.58
N LYS A 147 -10.12 0.14 -10.49
CA LYS A 147 -9.98 1.44 -11.15
C LYS A 147 -11.19 1.79 -12.01
N GLU A 148 -11.79 0.82 -12.71
CA GLU A 148 -13.03 1.02 -13.47
C GLU A 148 -14.20 1.43 -12.57
N ILE A 149 -14.32 0.82 -11.37
CA ILE A 149 -15.42 1.07 -10.43
C ILE A 149 -15.23 2.42 -9.71
N THR A 150 -14.01 2.74 -9.29
CA THR A 150 -13.73 3.81 -8.32
C THR A 150 -12.87 4.95 -8.84
N GLY A 151 -12.13 4.74 -9.92
CA GLY A 151 -11.08 5.63 -10.40
C GLY A 151 -9.79 5.59 -9.58
N TYR A 152 -9.71 4.73 -8.55
CA TYR A 152 -8.58 4.65 -7.63
C TYR A 152 -7.45 3.77 -8.17
N ASP A 153 -6.23 4.28 -8.11
CA ASP A 153 -5.02 3.51 -8.42
C ASP A 153 -4.51 2.83 -7.14
N MET A 154 -4.74 1.52 -7.01
CA MET A 154 -4.27 0.76 -5.85
C MET A 154 -2.75 0.69 -5.82
N PHE A 155 -2.18 0.76 -4.62
CA PHE A 155 -0.73 0.65 -4.39
C PHE A 155 -0.36 -0.26 -3.21
N LEU A 156 -1.34 -0.90 -2.58
CA LEU A 156 -1.14 -1.91 -1.53
C LEU A 156 -1.45 -3.29 -2.10
N PHE A 157 -0.60 -4.27 -1.87
CA PHE A 157 -0.81 -5.65 -2.29
C PHE A 157 -0.54 -6.60 -1.12
N ARG A 158 -1.44 -7.54 -0.89
CA ARG A 158 -1.23 -8.65 0.04
C ARG A 158 -1.26 -9.95 -0.72
N PRO A 159 -0.17 -10.75 -0.70
CA PRO A 159 -0.19 -12.07 -1.35
C PRO A 159 -1.14 -13.01 -0.61
N PRO A 160 -2.01 -13.75 -1.35
CA PRO A 160 -2.87 -14.79 -0.79
C PRO A 160 -2.09 -15.79 0.07
N TYR A 161 -2.70 -16.24 1.16
CA TYR A 161 -2.11 -17.19 2.12
C TYR A 161 -0.81 -16.70 2.79
N GLY A 162 -0.42 -15.45 2.58
CA GLY A 162 0.92 -14.98 2.95
C GLY A 162 2.04 -15.62 2.11
N ASP A 163 1.70 -16.24 0.98
CA ASP A 163 2.64 -16.96 0.12
C ASP A 163 3.39 -16.01 -0.81
N TYR A 164 4.70 -15.92 -0.64
CA TYR A 164 5.58 -15.10 -1.44
C TYR A 164 7.01 -15.66 -1.50
N ASP A 165 7.72 -15.27 -2.52
CA ASP A 165 9.17 -15.37 -2.65
C ASP A 165 9.75 -14.02 -3.13
N ASN A 166 11.05 -13.99 -3.41
CA ASN A 166 11.71 -12.77 -3.88
C ASN A 166 11.12 -12.26 -5.20
N GLU A 167 10.72 -13.17 -6.08
CA GLU A 167 10.21 -12.82 -7.41
C GLU A 167 8.84 -12.16 -7.31
N VAL A 168 7.95 -12.68 -6.47
CA VAL A 168 6.64 -12.07 -6.16
C VAL A 168 6.80 -10.66 -5.61
N ILE A 169 7.67 -10.48 -4.60
CA ILE A 169 7.89 -9.18 -3.96
C ILE A 169 8.48 -8.16 -4.93
N THR A 170 9.50 -8.58 -5.71
CA THR A 170 10.13 -7.71 -6.71
C THR A 170 9.13 -7.32 -7.80
N THR A 171 8.36 -8.29 -8.31
CA THR A 171 7.34 -8.05 -9.35
C THR A 171 6.28 -7.06 -8.87
N ALA A 172 5.76 -7.24 -7.65
CA ALA A 172 4.78 -6.33 -7.09
C ALA A 172 5.33 -4.89 -6.95
N ARG A 173 6.57 -4.74 -6.48
CA ARG A 173 7.23 -3.43 -6.38
C ARG A 173 7.47 -2.78 -7.74
N GLU A 174 7.90 -3.54 -8.74
CA GLU A 174 8.06 -3.04 -10.11
C GLU A 174 6.75 -2.53 -10.71
N MET A 175 5.62 -3.09 -10.28
CA MET A 175 4.27 -2.62 -10.64
C MET A 175 3.77 -1.44 -9.78
N GLY A 176 4.59 -0.93 -8.84
CA GLY A 176 4.24 0.20 -7.97
C GLY A 176 3.50 -0.17 -6.69
N TYR A 177 3.45 -1.45 -6.32
CA TYR A 177 2.82 -1.89 -5.08
C TYR A 177 3.79 -1.94 -3.91
N TYR A 178 3.25 -1.71 -2.71
CA TYR A 178 3.86 -2.05 -1.42
C TYR A 178 3.31 -3.40 -0.99
N PRO A 179 4.13 -4.47 -1.00
CA PRO A 179 3.71 -5.77 -0.48
C PRO A 179 3.53 -5.72 1.03
N ILE A 180 2.36 -6.14 1.51
CA ILE A 180 1.94 -6.07 2.91
C ILE A 180 1.68 -7.48 3.45
N GLN A 181 2.17 -7.74 4.65
CA GLN A 181 1.84 -8.90 5.47
C GLN A 181 1.13 -8.43 6.75
N TRP A 182 1.28 -9.15 7.84
CA TRP A 182 0.77 -8.85 9.17
C TRP A 182 1.69 -9.41 10.24
N ASP A 183 1.70 -8.82 11.40
CA ASP A 183 2.36 -9.35 12.60
C ASP A 183 1.37 -9.83 13.66
N VAL A 184 0.08 -9.51 13.49
CA VAL A 184 -1.02 -9.97 14.33
C VAL A 184 -2.09 -10.66 13.47
N ASP A 185 -2.21 -11.99 13.57
CA ASP A 185 -3.26 -12.78 12.93
C ASP A 185 -4.42 -12.97 13.92
N SER A 186 -5.61 -12.52 13.59
CA SER A 186 -6.81 -12.69 14.43
C SER A 186 -7.26 -14.14 14.58
N LEU A 187 -6.86 -15.00 13.66
CA LEU A 187 -7.32 -16.39 13.52
C LEU A 187 -8.85 -16.51 13.39
N ASP A 188 -9.54 -15.46 12.93
CA ASP A 188 -10.99 -15.42 12.78
C ASP A 188 -11.52 -16.49 11.81
N TRP A 189 -10.76 -16.82 10.78
CA TRP A 189 -11.02 -17.88 9.81
C TRP A 189 -11.10 -19.30 10.43
N LYS A 190 -10.59 -19.48 11.65
CA LYS A 190 -10.67 -20.75 12.38
C LYS A 190 -12.01 -20.97 13.10
N ASN A 191 -12.86 -19.97 13.15
CA ASN A 191 -14.19 -20.03 13.75
C ASN A 191 -14.21 -20.47 15.23
N TYR A 192 -13.21 -20.05 16.02
CA TYR A 192 -13.13 -20.35 17.45
C TYR A 192 -14.07 -19.49 18.32
N GLY A 193 -14.81 -18.56 17.71
CA GLY A 193 -15.79 -17.69 18.38
C GLY A 193 -15.26 -16.28 18.70
N VAL A 194 -16.19 -15.39 19.03
CA VAL A 194 -15.93 -13.96 19.27
C VAL A 194 -14.84 -13.72 20.32
N SER A 195 -14.95 -14.38 21.48
CA SER A 195 -13.98 -14.19 22.58
C SER A 195 -12.56 -14.60 22.18
N SER A 196 -12.42 -15.63 21.34
CA SER A 196 -11.11 -16.07 20.84
C SER A 196 -10.49 -15.03 19.92
N ILE A 197 -11.27 -14.43 19.02
CA ILE A 197 -10.81 -13.37 18.12
C ILE A 197 -10.34 -12.15 18.93
N VAL A 198 -11.18 -11.69 19.87
CA VAL A 198 -10.85 -10.56 20.73
C VAL A 198 -9.55 -10.80 21.48
N GLN A 199 -9.44 -11.94 22.17
CA GLN A 199 -8.25 -12.27 22.95
C GLN A 199 -7.02 -12.41 22.05
N THR A 200 -7.15 -13.11 20.92
CA THR A 200 -6.03 -13.32 19.98
C THR A 200 -5.48 -11.99 19.48
N VAL A 201 -6.33 -11.02 19.15
CA VAL A 201 -5.88 -9.72 18.67
C VAL A 201 -5.32 -8.87 19.82
N THR A 202 -6.08 -8.72 20.92
CA THR A 202 -5.79 -7.70 21.93
C THR A 202 -4.73 -8.12 22.96
N GLU A 203 -4.45 -9.42 23.05
CA GLU A 203 -3.39 -10.00 23.91
C GLU A 203 -2.26 -10.64 23.07
N HIS A 204 -2.21 -10.37 21.77
CA HIS A 204 -1.19 -10.94 20.90
C HIS A 204 0.21 -10.47 21.30
N LYS A 205 1.16 -11.41 21.38
CA LYS A 205 2.54 -11.12 21.82
C LYS A 205 3.30 -10.11 20.95
N HIS A 206 2.88 -9.95 19.69
CA HIS A 206 3.46 -9.00 18.73
C HIS A 206 2.67 -7.70 18.65
N LEU A 207 1.48 -7.61 19.29
CA LEU A 207 0.72 -6.37 19.27
C LEU A 207 1.52 -5.23 19.90
N GLY A 208 1.77 -4.20 19.12
CA GLY A 208 2.53 -3.03 19.51
C GLY A 208 2.30 -1.85 18.59
N ASN A 209 3.06 -0.78 18.81
CA ASN A 209 3.03 0.36 17.90
C ASN A 209 3.45 -0.09 16.50
N GLY A 210 2.67 0.31 15.49
CA GLY A 210 2.92 -0.03 14.09
C GLY A 210 2.47 -1.42 13.66
N SER A 211 1.75 -2.17 14.50
CA SER A 211 1.23 -3.50 14.14
C SER A 211 0.20 -3.43 13.02
N ILE A 212 0.26 -4.41 12.12
CA ILE A 212 -0.73 -4.67 11.08
C ILE A 212 -1.50 -5.93 11.45
N ILE A 213 -2.81 -5.79 11.63
CA ILE A 213 -3.70 -6.83 12.11
C ILE A 213 -4.49 -7.39 10.94
N LEU A 214 -4.44 -8.73 10.75
CA LEU A 214 -5.21 -9.44 9.75
C LEU A 214 -6.54 -9.90 10.33
N MET A 215 -7.60 -9.60 9.58
CA MET A 215 -8.96 -10.15 9.73
C MET A 215 -9.52 -10.52 8.35
N HIS A 216 -10.69 -11.14 8.29
CA HIS A 216 -11.35 -11.50 7.04
C HIS A 216 -12.82 -11.09 7.08
N ASN A 217 -13.35 -10.60 5.94
CA ASN A 217 -14.80 -10.61 5.77
C ASN A 217 -15.25 -12.03 5.39
N GLY A 218 -16.52 -12.38 5.65
CA GLY A 218 -17.06 -13.71 5.41
C GLY A 218 -16.68 -14.75 6.47
N ALA A 219 -15.82 -14.44 7.43
CA ALA A 219 -15.56 -15.30 8.56
C ALA A 219 -16.68 -15.16 9.62
N THR A 220 -17.17 -16.27 10.14
CA THR A 220 -18.43 -16.37 10.89
C THR A 220 -18.58 -15.37 12.03
N TYR A 221 -17.50 -15.02 12.73
CA TYR A 221 -17.57 -14.24 13.97
C TYR A 221 -16.86 -12.88 13.86
N THR A 222 -16.31 -12.51 12.71
CA THR A 222 -15.53 -11.28 12.55
C THR A 222 -16.38 -10.05 12.81
N ALA A 223 -17.54 -9.94 12.17
CA ALA A 223 -18.44 -8.81 12.37
C ALA A 223 -18.92 -8.69 13.83
N ASP A 224 -19.14 -9.81 14.51
CA ASP A 224 -19.55 -9.83 15.93
C ASP A 224 -18.42 -9.44 16.89
N ALA A 225 -17.16 -9.73 16.53
CA ALA A 225 -16.00 -9.42 17.34
C ALA A 225 -15.50 -7.98 17.16
N LEU A 226 -15.73 -7.39 15.99
CA LEU A 226 -15.06 -6.17 15.53
C LEU A 226 -15.24 -4.99 16.47
N GLU A 227 -16.46 -4.75 16.97
CA GLU A 227 -16.71 -3.63 17.90
C GLU A 227 -15.91 -3.78 19.19
N THR A 228 -15.82 -5.00 19.74
CA THR A 228 -15.05 -5.26 20.95
C THR A 228 -13.54 -5.13 20.68
N VAL A 229 -13.06 -5.59 19.53
CA VAL A 229 -11.65 -5.42 19.12
C VAL A 229 -11.30 -3.94 19.04
N ILE A 230 -12.10 -3.11 18.35
CA ILE A 230 -11.87 -1.67 18.22
C ILE A 230 -11.82 -0.99 19.59
N ASN A 231 -12.81 -1.26 20.47
CA ASN A 231 -12.86 -0.67 21.79
C ASN A 231 -11.64 -1.08 22.64
N SER A 232 -11.29 -2.36 22.64
CA SER A 232 -10.15 -2.87 23.42
C SER A 232 -8.81 -2.30 22.94
N LEU A 233 -8.60 -2.13 21.64
CA LEU A 233 -7.41 -1.47 21.11
C LEU A 233 -7.34 0.00 21.53
N ARG A 234 -8.46 0.73 21.49
CA ARG A 234 -8.56 2.11 21.96
C ARG A 234 -8.36 2.25 23.46
N ASP A 235 -8.87 1.33 24.27
CA ASP A 235 -8.67 1.30 25.71
C ASP A 235 -7.18 1.08 26.08
N GLN A 236 -6.44 0.38 25.22
CA GLN A 236 -4.98 0.26 25.30
C GLN A 236 -4.24 1.51 24.77
N GLY A 237 -4.98 2.50 24.27
CA GLY A 237 -4.47 3.77 23.79
C GLY A 237 -4.04 3.78 22.32
N TYR A 238 -4.38 2.76 21.54
CA TYR A 238 -4.07 2.73 20.10
C TYR A 238 -5.05 3.59 19.29
N GLU A 239 -4.51 4.36 18.38
CA GLU A 239 -5.21 4.91 17.24
C GLU A 239 -5.23 3.87 16.12
N ILE A 240 -6.40 3.65 15.52
CA ILE A 240 -6.57 2.72 14.41
C ILE A 240 -6.59 3.54 13.12
N VAL A 241 -5.63 3.26 12.23
CA VAL A 241 -5.44 3.97 10.96
C VAL A 241 -5.42 2.98 9.79
N PRO A 242 -5.72 3.41 8.55
CA PRO A 242 -5.49 2.56 7.37
C PRO A 242 -4.00 2.33 7.14
N ILE A 243 -3.65 1.24 6.45
CA ILE A 243 -2.23 0.89 6.18
C ILE A 243 -1.52 2.01 5.41
N SER A 244 -2.22 2.71 4.51
CA SER A 244 -1.65 3.82 3.74
C SER A 244 -1.12 4.98 4.59
N GLU A 245 -1.69 5.17 5.79
CA GLU A 245 -1.26 6.18 6.78
C GLU A 245 -0.19 5.64 7.74
N LEU A 246 -0.08 4.31 7.88
CA LEU A 246 0.87 3.69 8.79
C LEU A 246 2.25 3.52 8.16
N ILE A 247 2.32 3.09 6.89
CA ILE A 247 3.58 2.75 6.22
C ILE A 247 4.36 3.96 5.73
N HIS A 248 5.68 3.83 5.67
CA HIS A 248 6.54 4.77 4.96
C HIS A 248 6.59 4.42 3.47
N ARG A 249 6.42 5.41 2.60
CA ARG A 249 6.48 5.20 1.15
C ARG A 249 7.88 5.38 0.58
N ASP A 250 8.73 6.11 1.27
CA ASP A 250 10.12 6.41 0.90
C ASP A 250 11.00 6.50 2.14
N ASN A 251 12.30 6.53 1.94
CA ASN A 251 13.31 6.71 2.99
C ASN A 251 13.14 5.74 4.17
N TYR A 252 13.04 4.45 3.86
CA TYR A 252 12.97 3.38 4.85
C TYR A 252 13.84 2.18 4.43
N HIS A 253 14.16 1.36 5.41
CA HIS A 253 14.69 0.02 5.20
C HIS A 253 13.85 -1.01 5.97
N MET A 254 14.07 -2.28 5.67
CA MET A 254 13.42 -3.39 6.36
C MET A 254 14.42 -4.07 7.28
N ASP A 255 14.00 -4.45 8.48
CA ASP A 255 14.77 -5.37 9.30
C ASP A 255 14.52 -6.84 8.88
N HIS A 256 15.18 -7.77 9.54
CA HIS A 256 15.11 -9.21 9.22
C HIS A 256 13.77 -9.87 9.55
N GLU A 257 12.91 -9.19 10.31
CA GLU A 257 11.55 -9.63 10.67
C GLU A 257 10.49 -9.01 9.76
N GLY A 258 10.89 -8.14 8.82
CA GLY A 258 9.96 -7.43 7.94
C GLY A 258 9.33 -6.19 8.59
N ARG A 259 9.96 -5.64 9.63
CA ARG A 259 9.60 -4.35 10.19
C ARG A 259 10.15 -3.24 9.31
N GLN A 260 9.30 -2.30 8.93
CA GLN A 260 9.68 -1.11 8.17
C GLN A 260 10.21 -0.03 9.11
N ILE A 261 11.43 0.43 8.89
CA ILE A 261 12.12 1.40 9.74
C ILE A 261 12.40 2.66 8.93
N SER A 262 11.96 3.83 9.44
CA SER A 262 12.23 5.12 8.80
C SER A 262 13.72 5.47 8.85
N GLU A 263 14.26 5.94 7.72
CA GLU A 263 15.61 6.53 7.68
C GLU A 263 15.62 8.05 7.94
N GLN A 264 14.43 8.64 8.15
CA GLN A 264 14.36 10.03 8.53
C GLN A 264 14.82 10.16 9.98
N THR A 265 15.98 10.78 10.17
CA THR A 265 16.44 11.16 11.50
C THR A 265 15.42 12.12 12.12
N GLU A 266 14.78 11.73 13.21
CA GLU A 266 13.98 12.66 14.02
C GLU A 266 14.85 13.90 14.32
N LYS A 267 14.42 15.07 13.88
CA LYS A 267 15.10 16.35 14.15
C LYS A 267 14.62 16.94 15.44
#